data_d0947dc0b3681a64212e994ef37f6c8e
#
_entry.id   d0947dc0b3681a64212e994ef37f6c8e
#
_cell.length_a   1.000
_cell.length_b   1.000
_cell.length_c   1.000
_cell.angle_alpha   90.00
_cell.angle_beta   90.00
_cell.angle_gamma   90.00
#
_symmetry.space_group_name_H-M   'P 1'
#
loop_
_entity.id
_entity.type
_entity.pdbx_description
1 polymer ?
#
loop_
_entity_poly.entity_id
_entity_poly.type
_entity_poly.pdbx_seq_one_letter_code
_entity_poly.pdbx_strand_id
1 'polypeptide(L)'
;TLGLSMMVVALAQARASGAVQGAMAATEATVEGPFFWPGAPEVPLGADIAEGVPGEPTLYMGRVTDVDGKPLAGALLDVWSGDGDGKYDVQLSAEPTMKARGRLRTDAEGRYWFWSIRPTYYPVPDDGPVGDMLRATNRNINRPGHIHLMVSAEGHVPLTTHIFVAGSPFIDEDV
;
A
#
# COMPACT_ATOMS: atom_id res chain seq x y z
N THR A 1 2.89 11.45 18.95
CA THR A 1 2.57 12.57 18.05
C THR A 1 2.36 12.10 16.60
N LEU A 2 3.12 11.13 16.09
CA LEU A 2 2.96 10.58 14.73
C LEU A 2 1.59 9.92 14.52
N GLY A 3 1.07 9.14 15.49
CA GLY A 3 -0.21 8.45 15.34
C GLY A 3 -1.43 9.39 15.23
N LEU A 4 -1.42 10.51 15.96
CA LEU A 4 -2.50 11.52 15.87
C LEU A 4 -2.47 12.26 14.52
N SER A 5 -1.28 12.54 13.99
CA SER A 5 -1.13 13.17 12.68
C SER A 5 -1.62 12.27 11.56
N MET A 6 -1.35 10.96 11.63
CA MET A 6 -1.83 9.97 10.66
C MET A 6 -3.37 9.82 10.69
N MET A 7 -3.97 9.84 11.89
CA MET A 7 -5.43 9.78 12.03
C MET A 7 -6.11 11.04 11.47
N VAL A 8 -5.52 12.23 11.66
CA VAL A 8 -6.04 13.48 11.09
C VAL A 8 -5.94 13.48 9.57
N VAL A 9 -4.86 12.97 8.99
CA VAL A 9 -4.69 12.83 7.54
C VAL A 9 -5.70 11.83 6.97
N ALA A 10 -5.89 10.67 7.60
CA ALA A 10 -6.88 9.68 7.18
C ALA A 10 -8.32 10.23 7.21
N LEU A 11 -8.69 10.97 8.25
CA LEU A 11 -9.99 11.64 8.36
C LEU A 11 -10.17 12.75 7.31
N ALA A 12 -9.12 13.49 6.98
CA ALA A 12 -9.17 14.51 5.94
C ALA A 12 -9.35 13.90 4.54
N GLN A 13 -8.65 12.80 4.26
CA GLN A 13 -8.77 12.06 2.99
C GLN A 13 -10.13 11.38 2.85
N ALA A 14 -10.67 10.75 3.90
CA ALA A 14 -12.00 10.15 3.90
C ALA A 14 -13.11 11.18 3.63
N ARG A 15 -12.96 12.43 4.11
CA ARG A 15 -13.89 13.53 3.81
C ARG A 15 -13.79 14.03 2.37
N ALA A 16 -12.59 14.03 1.79
CA ALA A 16 -12.40 14.42 0.39
C ALA A 16 -12.98 13.39 -0.59
N SER A 17 -12.95 12.09 -0.23
CA SER A 17 -13.50 11.00 -1.06
C SER A 17 -15.04 10.96 -1.09
N GLY A 18 -15.73 11.54 -0.11
CA GLY A 18 -17.20 11.51 0.01
C GLY A 18 -17.98 12.49 -0.89
N ALA A 19 -17.32 13.25 -1.75
CA ALA A 19 -17.92 14.39 -2.46
C ALA A 19 -18.45 14.12 -3.89
N VAL A 20 -18.32 12.88 -4.42
CA VAL A 20 -18.73 12.58 -5.80
C VAL A 20 -19.90 11.60 -5.81
N GLN A 21 -21.11 12.11 -5.93
CA GLN A 21 -22.31 11.31 -6.22
C GLN A 21 -22.47 11.13 -7.73
N GLY A 22 -22.47 9.88 -8.21
CA GLY A 22 -22.88 9.50 -9.57
C GLY A 22 -21.83 8.81 -10.46
N ALA A 23 -20.56 8.75 -10.03
CA ALA A 23 -19.51 7.96 -10.68
C ALA A 23 -19.36 6.60 -9.97
N MET A 24 -18.65 5.65 -10.58
CA MET A 24 -18.17 4.46 -9.83
C MET A 24 -17.45 4.95 -8.57
N ALA A 25 -17.76 4.34 -7.42
CA ALA A 25 -17.09 4.74 -6.18
C ALA A 25 -15.56 4.68 -6.39
N ALA A 26 -14.90 5.80 -6.14
CA ALA A 26 -13.44 5.82 -6.19
C ALA A 26 -12.88 4.82 -5.17
N THR A 27 -11.73 4.22 -5.49
CA THR A 27 -10.99 3.40 -4.52
C THR A 27 -10.71 4.24 -3.28
N GLU A 28 -10.98 3.68 -2.11
CA GLU A 28 -10.74 4.37 -0.84
C GLU A 28 -9.27 4.69 -0.64
N ALA A 29 -9.01 5.92 -0.18
CA ALA A 29 -7.69 6.38 0.16
C ALA A 29 -7.31 5.98 1.59
N THR A 30 -6.05 5.65 1.79
CA THR A 30 -5.47 5.37 3.10
C THR A 30 -4.15 6.13 3.28
N VAL A 31 -3.33 5.73 4.24
CA VAL A 31 -2.06 6.38 4.56
C VAL A 31 -0.87 5.60 3.99
N GLU A 32 0.23 6.30 3.72
CA GLU A 32 1.48 5.68 3.26
C GLU A 32 2.09 4.72 4.27
N GLY A 33 1.85 4.98 5.55
CA GLY A 33 2.45 4.20 6.64
C GLY A 33 3.92 4.57 6.90
N PRO A 34 4.49 4.03 7.99
CA PRO A 34 5.84 4.42 8.45
C PRO A 34 6.98 3.82 7.62
N PHE A 35 6.68 2.86 6.75
CA PHE A 35 7.69 2.14 5.96
C PHE A 35 7.77 2.63 4.51
N PHE A 36 7.04 3.69 4.15
CA PHE A 36 7.22 4.34 2.85
C PHE A 36 8.65 4.91 2.74
N TRP A 37 9.28 4.64 1.61
CA TRP A 37 10.61 5.13 1.30
C TRP A 37 10.62 5.61 -0.15
N PRO A 38 10.74 6.92 -0.39
CA PRO A 38 10.68 7.48 -1.74
C PRO A 38 11.89 7.08 -2.58
N GLY A 39 11.70 7.05 -3.91
CA GLY A 39 12.78 6.81 -4.85
C GLY A 39 13.00 5.34 -5.19
N ALA A 40 12.00 4.49 -5.02
CA ALA A 40 12.04 3.13 -5.52
C ALA A 40 12.39 3.09 -7.02
N PRO A 41 13.12 2.07 -7.50
CA PRO A 41 13.52 1.98 -8.90
C PRO A 41 12.29 1.91 -9.82
N GLU A 42 12.34 2.62 -10.94
CA GLU A 42 11.33 2.45 -11.99
C GLU A 42 11.66 1.21 -12.81
N VAL A 43 10.69 0.31 -12.93
CA VAL A 43 10.84 -1.01 -13.55
C VAL A 43 9.81 -1.20 -14.67
N PRO A 44 10.09 -2.05 -15.66
CA PRO A 44 9.11 -2.38 -16.70
C PRO A 44 7.94 -3.20 -16.13
N LEU A 45 6.82 -3.19 -16.83
CA LEU A 45 5.70 -4.09 -16.56
C LEU A 45 6.17 -5.56 -16.62
N GLY A 46 5.75 -6.36 -15.65
CA GLY A 46 6.14 -7.76 -15.50
C GLY A 46 7.46 -8.00 -14.74
N ALA A 47 8.15 -6.95 -14.31
CA ALA A 47 9.35 -7.10 -13.49
C ALA A 47 9.04 -7.77 -12.14
N ASP A 48 10.04 -8.45 -11.58
CA ASP A 48 10.03 -8.91 -10.19
C ASP A 48 10.68 -7.84 -9.29
N ILE A 49 9.86 -7.23 -8.42
CA ILE A 49 10.31 -6.20 -7.48
C ILE A 49 10.81 -6.79 -6.15
N ALA A 50 10.69 -8.11 -5.98
CA ALA A 50 11.00 -8.82 -4.74
C ALA A 50 12.03 -9.94 -4.95
N GLU A 51 12.89 -9.84 -5.97
CA GLU A 51 13.92 -10.84 -6.24
C GLU A 51 14.79 -11.10 -4.99
N GLY A 52 14.83 -12.36 -4.55
CA GLY A 52 15.56 -12.80 -3.37
C GLY A 52 14.91 -12.45 -2.02
N VAL A 53 13.68 -11.92 -2.03
CA VAL A 53 12.90 -11.68 -0.80
C VAL A 53 12.19 -12.97 -0.40
N PRO A 54 12.20 -13.35 0.91
CA PRO A 54 11.46 -14.50 1.39
C PRO A 54 9.95 -14.33 1.17
N GLY A 55 9.28 -15.39 0.73
CA GLY A 55 7.83 -15.42 0.55
C GLY A 55 7.38 -16.21 -0.66
N GLU A 56 6.07 -16.36 -0.82
CA GLU A 56 5.45 -17.01 -1.96
C GLU A 56 5.43 -16.06 -3.17
N PRO A 57 6.08 -16.42 -4.30
CA PRO A 57 6.04 -15.59 -5.50
C PRO A 57 4.60 -15.39 -5.99
N THR A 58 4.21 -14.15 -6.19
CA THR A 58 2.84 -13.76 -6.53
C THR A 58 2.82 -12.72 -7.65
N LEU A 59 2.01 -12.98 -8.68
CA LEU A 59 1.75 -12.01 -9.74
C LEU A 59 0.63 -11.06 -9.32
N TYR A 60 0.93 -9.78 -9.29
CA TYR A 60 -0.05 -8.71 -9.09
C TYR A 60 -0.39 -8.09 -10.42
N MET A 61 -1.69 -7.92 -10.67
CA MET A 61 -2.18 -7.31 -11.90
C MET A 61 -3.46 -6.54 -11.65
N GLY A 62 -3.65 -5.47 -12.39
CA GLY A 62 -4.83 -4.64 -12.27
C GLY A 62 -4.92 -3.59 -13.36
N ARG A 63 -5.84 -2.65 -13.17
CA ARG A 63 -6.10 -1.56 -14.08
C ARG A 63 -6.36 -0.27 -13.31
N VAL A 64 -5.77 0.82 -13.77
CA VAL A 64 -6.02 2.17 -13.26
C VAL A 64 -6.98 2.87 -14.21
N THR A 65 -8.06 3.38 -13.64
CA THR A 65 -9.06 4.17 -14.36
C THR A 65 -9.38 5.45 -13.59
N ASP A 66 -9.92 6.43 -14.27
CA ASP A 66 -10.62 7.53 -13.62
C ASP A 66 -11.99 7.07 -13.06
N VAL A 67 -12.70 7.98 -12.42
CA VAL A 67 -14.01 7.73 -11.81
C VAL A 67 -15.12 7.44 -12.84
N ASP A 68 -14.88 7.76 -14.10
CA ASP A 68 -15.80 7.46 -15.22
C ASP A 68 -15.46 6.11 -15.89
N GLY A 69 -14.46 5.39 -15.35
CA GLY A 69 -14.00 4.10 -15.88
C GLY A 69 -13.06 4.19 -17.07
N LYS A 70 -12.61 5.39 -17.45
CA LYS A 70 -11.68 5.58 -18.56
C LYS A 70 -10.26 5.16 -18.12
N PRO A 71 -9.55 4.35 -18.91
CA PRO A 71 -8.18 3.94 -18.61
C PRO A 71 -7.22 5.12 -18.47
N LEU A 72 -6.37 5.07 -17.48
CA LEU A 72 -5.27 6.03 -17.29
C LEU A 72 -3.96 5.42 -17.78
N ALA A 73 -3.59 5.73 -19.03
CA ALA A 73 -2.32 5.33 -19.61
C ALA A 73 -1.16 6.11 -18.99
N GLY A 74 -0.03 5.43 -18.72
CA GLY A 74 1.16 6.06 -18.15
C GLY A 74 1.01 6.51 -16.69
N ALA A 75 -0.06 6.14 -16.00
CA ALA A 75 -0.20 6.37 -14.57
C ALA A 75 0.95 5.69 -13.83
N LEU A 76 1.60 6.42 -12.94
CA LEU A 76 2.71 5.92 -12.13
C LEU A 76 2.16 5.24 -10.89
N LEU A 77 2.53 3.98 -10.69
CA LEU A 77 2.33 3.24 -9.46
C LEU A 77 3.66 3.20 -8.69
N ASP A 78 3.66 3.61 -7.44
CA ASP A 78 4.74 3.35 -6.49
C ASP A 78 4.24 2.26 -5.53
N VAL A 79 4.96 1.14 -5.47
CA VAL A 79 4.52 -0.09 -4.80
C VAL A 79 5.51 -0.46 -3.73
N TRP A 80 5.03 -0.84 -2.55
CA TRP A 80 5.87 -1.40 -1.49
C TRP A 80 5.08 -2.36 -0.59
N SER A 81 5.79 -3.34 -0.02
CA SER A 81 5.21 -4.30 0.92
C SER A 81 6.25 -4.83 1.90
N GLY A 82 5.78 -5.47 2.95
CA GLY A 82 6.59 -6.39 3.75
C GLY A 82 6.90 -7.68 2.98
N ASP A 83 7.83 -8.47 3.50
CA ASP A 83 8.18 -9.80 3.00
C ASP A 83 7.20 -10.89 3.49
N GLY A 84 7.49 -12.15 3.18
CA GLY A 84 6.71 -13.31 3.63
C GLY A 84 6.77 -13.58 5.14
N ASP A 85 7.68 -12.92 5.86
CA ASP A 85 7.82 -12.97 7.31
C ASP A 85 7.22 -11.73 8.00
N GLY A 86 6.60 -10.81 7.24
CA GLY A 86 5.97 -9.59 7.75
C GLY A 86 6.95 -8.47 8.08
N LYS A 87 8.12 -8.45 7.45
CA LYS A 87 9.15 -7.41 7.67
C LYS A 87 9.36 -6.57 6.43
N TYR A 88 9.48 -5.27 6.63
CA TYR A 88 9.90 -4.37 5.56
C TYR A 88 11.43 -4.30 5.48
N ASP A 89 11.95 -4.02 4.31
CA ASP A 89 13.38 -3.89 4.03
C ASP A 89 14.09 -2.93 5.00
N VAL A 90 13.47 -1.81 5.33
CA VAL A 90 13.99 -0.82 6.30
C VAL A 90 14.14 -1.36 7.73
N GLN A 91 13.53 -2.50 8.05
CA GLN A 91 13.61 -3.17 9.35
C GLN A 91 14.71 -4.23 9.41
N LEU A 92 15.24 -4.66 8.24
CA LEU A 92 16.13 -5.82 8.15
C LEU A 92 17.61 -5.48 8.33
N SER A 93 18.00 -4.22 8.13
CA SER A 93 19.41 -3.79 8.18
C SER A 93 19.54 -2.34 8.62
N ALA A 94 20.66 -1.99 9.24
CA ALA A 94 21.03 -0.60 9.50
C ALA A 94 21.36 0.18 8.21
N GLU A 95 21.75 -0.53 7.16
CA GLU A 95 21.95 0.01 5.80
C GLU A 95 21.01 -0.73 4.84
N PRO A 96 19.72 -0.39 4.85
CA PRO A 96 18.73 -1.11 4.07
C PRO A 96 18.92 -0.87 2.57
N THR A 97 18.68 -1.92 1.78
CA THR A 97 18.52 -1.83 0.33
C THR A 97 17.05 -1.97 -0.02
N MET A 98 16.58 -1.22 -1.00
CA MET A 98 15.19 -1.29 -1.44
C MET A 98 14.85 -2.69 -1.96
N LYS A 99 13.89 -3.36 -1.30
CA LYS A 99 13.38 -4.69 -1.64
C LYS A 99 11.86 -4.70 -1.50
N ALA A 100 11.19 -5.48 -2.34
CA ALA A 100 9.74 -5.48 -2.46
C ALA A 100 9.17 -4.06 -2.67
N ARG A 101 9.91 -3.25 -3.45
CA ARG A 101 9.57 -1.89 -3.85
C ARG A 101 9.84 -1.69 -5.33
N GLY A 102 8.96 -0.98 -6.01
CA GLY A 102 9.18 -0.63 -7.40
C GLY A 102 8.19 0.41 -7.88
N ARG A 103 8.58 1.16 -8.89
CA ARG A 103 7.69 2.07 -9.59
C ARG A 103 7.48 1.56 -11.01
N LEU A 104 6.25 1.58 -11.46
CA LEU A 104 5.90 1.12 -12.81
C LEU A 104 4.79 1.99 -13.39
N ARG A 105 4.73 2.04 -14.73
CA ARG A 105 3.70 2.81 -15.43
C ARG A 105 2.70 1.88 -16.10
N THR A 106 1.45 2.27 -16.06
CA THR A 106 0.39 1.56 -16.79
C THR A 106 0.60 1.62 -18.29
N ASP A 107 0.13 0.59 -18.98
CA ASP A 107 0.10 0.55 -20.44
C ASP A 107 -1.01 1.47 -21.05
N ALA A 108 -1.20 1.42 -22.36
CA ALA A 108 -2.19 2.22 -23.06
C ALA A 108 -3.64 1.95 -22.63
N GLU A 109 -3.91 0.76 -22.11
CA GLU A 109 -5.22 0.35 -21.59
C GLU A 109 -5.34 0.53 -20.06
N GLY A 110 -4.38 1.23 -19.44
CA GLY A 110 -4.35 1.47 -18.00
C GLY A 110 -3.97 0.24 -17.16
N ARG A 111 -3.48 -0.84 -17.78
CA ARG A 111 -3.15 -2.09 -17.09
C ARG A 111 -1.75 -2.01 -16.48
N TYR A 112 -1.58 -2.67 -15.34
CA TYR A 112 -0.29 -2.90 -14.70
C TYR A 112 -0.16 -4.37 -14.27
N TRP A 113 1.05 -4.88 -14.22
CA TRP A 113 1.38 -6.19 -13.64
C TRP A 113 2.86 -6.21 -13.23
N PHE A 114 3.14 -6.91 -12.14
CA PHE A 114 4.48 -7.12 -11.62
C PHE A 114 4.51 -8.38 -10.76
N TRP A 115 5.68 -8.96 -10.64
CA TRP A 115 5.92 -10.01 -9.68
C TRP A 115 6.42 -9.43 -8.36
N SER A 116 5.98 -10.01 -7.27
CA SER A 116 6.43 -9.77 -5.91
C SER A 116 6.20 -11.02 -5.09
N ILE A 117 6.23 -10.91 -3.76
CA ILE A 117 5.86 -11.99 -2.85
C ILE A 117 4.46 -11.73 -2.27
N ARG A 118 3.84 -12.77 -1.72
CA ARG A 118 2.64 -12.65 -0.91
C ARG A 118 3.01 -12.18 0.49
N PRO A 119 2.68 -10.95 0.90
CA PRO A 119 3.01 -10.46 2.23
C PRO A 119 2.14 -11.16 3.27
N THR A 120 2.71 -11.39 4.46
CA THR A 120 1.98 -11.88 5.61
C THR A 120 1.55 -10.73 6.51
N TYR A 121 0.75 -11.03 7.54
CA TYR A 121 0.40 -10.06 8.56
C TYR A 121 1.63 -9.68 9.41
N TYR A 122 1.58 -8.52 10.03
CA TYR A 122 2.67 -8.05 10.90
C TYR A 122 2.13 -7.16 12.02
N PRO A 123 2.79 -7.15 13.20
CA PRO A 123 2.44 -6.25 14.28
C PRO A 123 2.95 -4.84 13.99
N VAL A 124 2.14 -3.82 14.26
CA VAL A 124 2.64 -2.45 14.36
C VAL A 124 3.48 -2.30 15.63
N PRO A 125 4.49 -1.39 15.65
CA PRO A 125 5.24 -1.11 16.87
C PRO A 125 4.31 -0.67 18.01
N ASP A 126 4.37 -1.39 19.12
CA ASP A 126 3.46 -1.20 20.26
C ASP A 126 4.16 -0.82 21.58
N ASP A 127 5.46 -0.51 21.51
CA ASP A 127 6.32 -0.13 22.63
C ASP A 127 6.20 1.36 23.05
N GLY A 128 5.23 2.08 22.47
CA GLY A 128 5.03 3.50 22.71
C GLY A 128 3.55 3.90 22.82
N PRO A 129 3.23 5.20 22.75
CA PRO A 129 1.87 5.74 22.94
C PRO A 129 0.79 5.10 22.03
N VAL A 130 1.17 4.64 20.84
CA VAL A 130 0.25 3.94 19.92
C VAL A 130 -0.15 2.60 20.52
N GLY A 131 0.81 1.82 21.03
CA GLY A 131 0.54 0.56 21.73
C GLY A 131 -0.32 0.75 22.97
N ASP A 132 -0.07 1.80 23.76
CA ASP A 132 -0.92 2.14 24.91
C ASP A 132 -2.36 2.42 24.50
N MET A 133 -2.56 3.17 23.41
CA MET A 133 -3.88 3.47 22.87
C MET A 133 -4.58 2.21 22.35
N LEU A 134 -3.88 1.33 21.63
CA LEU A 134 -4.44 0.07 21.14
C LEU A 134 -4.87 -0.83 22.31
N ARG A 135 -4.02 -0.98 23.34
CA ARG A 135 -4.37 -1.71 24.56
C ARG A 135 -5.57 -1.12 25.28
N ALA A 136 -5.62 0.21 25.44
CA ALA A 136 -6.71 0.90 26.12
C ALA A 136 -8.05 0.76 25.38
N THR A 137 -8.02 0.58 24.05
CA THR A 137 -9.21 0.40 23.21
C THR A 137 -9.51 -1.07 22.88
N ASN A 138 -8.72 -2.02 23.45
CA ASN A 138 -8.82 -3.45 23.19
C ASN A 138 -8.72 -3.78 21.67
N ARG A 139 -7.88 -3.05 20.95
CA ARG A 139 -7.62 -3.31 19.53
C ARG A 139 -6.41 -4.21 19.34
N ASN A 140 -6.43 -5.01 18.29
CA ASN A 140 -5.31 -5.84 17.88
C ASN A 140 -4.16 -4.96 17.39
N ILE A 141 -2.93 -5.41 17.60
CA ILE A 141 -1.73 -4.73 17.08
C ILE A 141 -1.35 -5.20 15.68
N ASN A 142 -1.93 -6.31 15.20
CA ASN A 142 -1.57 -6.89 13.92
C ASN A 142 -2.37 -6.25 12.78
N ARG A 143 -1.67 -6.01 11.70
CA ARG A 143 -2.25 -5.65 10.40
C ARG A 143 -2.30 -6.87 9.48
N PRO A 144 -3.36 -7.08 8.72
CA PRO A 144 -3.41 -8.15 7.71
C PRO A 144 -2.32 -7.95 6.65
N GLY A 145 -1.94 -9.02 5.97
CA GLY A 145 -1.02 -8.95 4.84
C GLY A 145 -1.56 -8.02 3.74
N HIS A 146 -0.76 -7.05 3.31
CA HIS A 146 -1.16 -6.09 2.29
C HIS A 146 0.01 -5.53 1.50
N ILE A 147 -0.29 -5.04 0.31
CA ILE A 147 0.61 -4.24 -0.53
C ILE A 147 0.10 -2.82 -0.56
N HIS A 148 0.99 -1.87 -0.38
CA HIS A 148 0.72 -0.45 -0.57
C HIS A 148 0.86 -0.08 -2.05
N LEU A 149 -0.02 0.79 -2.52
CA LEU A 149 0.08 1.43 -3.82
C LEU A 149 -0.15 2.93 -3.67
N MET A 150 0.75 3.71 -4.20
CA MET A 150 0.52 5.13 -4.47
C MET A 150 0.40 5.29 -5.99
N VAL A 151 -0.75 5.76 -6.44
CA VAL A 151 -1.06 5.93 -7.86
C VAL A 151 -1.16 7.41 -8.18
N SER A 152 -0.44 7.85 -9.22
CA SER A 152 -0.49 9.24 -9.68
C SER A 152 -0.61 9.29 -11.20
N ALA A 153 -1.40 10.24 -11.71
CA ALA A 153 -1.56 10.51 -13.12
C ALA A 153 -1.76 12.02 -13.34
N GLU A 154 -1.35 12.52 -14.50
CA GLU A 154 -1.51 13.93 -14.84
C GLU A 154 -2.99 14.33 -14.80
N GLY A 155 -3.28 15.47 -14.18
CA GLY A 155 -4.64 15.99 -14.02
C GLY A 155 -5.51 15.27 -13.00
N HIS A 156 -4.96 14.33 -12.23
CA HIS A 156 -5.68 13.57 -11.20
C HIS A 156 -5.08 13.76 -9.82
N VAL A 157 -5.91 13.65 -8.80
CA VAL A 157 -5.46 13.64 -7.41
C VAL A 157 -4.75 12.30 -7.14
N PRO A 158 -3.52 12.31 -6.59
CA PRO A 158 -2.84 11.09 -6.22
C PRO A 158 -3.66 10.27 -5.20
N LEU A 159 -3.62 8.95 -5.35
CA LEU A 159 -4.29 8.00 -4.48
C LEU A 159 -3.26 7.12 -3.78
N THR A 160 -3.26 7.10 -2.46
CA THR A 160 -2.59 6.05 -1.69
C THR A 160 -3.63 5.05 -1.20
N THR A 161 -3.42 3.78 -1.46
CA THR A 161 -4.34 2.70 -1.06
C THR A 161 -3.60 1.41 -0.73
N HIS A 162 -4.32 0.43 -0.19
CA HIS A 162 -3.80 -0.91 0.09
C HIS A 162 -4.56 -1.97 -0.70
N ILE A 163 -3.84 -3.01 -1.14
CA ILE A 163 -4.44 -4.26 -1.60
C ILE A 163 -4.19 -5.31 -0.52
N PHE A 164 -5.25 -5.76 0.12
CA PHE A 164 -5.20 -6.77 1.17
C PHE A 164 -5.17 -8.18 0.59
N VAL A 165 -4.43 -9.06 1.25
CA VAL A 165 -4.40 -10.48 0.92
C VAL A 165 -5.69 -11.13 1.42
N ALA A 166 -6.49 -11.66 0.51
CA ALA A 166 -7.74 -12.36 0.86
C ALA A 166 -7.46 -13.54 1.80
N GLY A 167 -8.24 -13.65 2.87
CA GLY A 167 -8.08 -14.67 3.90
C GLY A 167 -6.86 -14.47 4.80
N SER A 168 -6.21 -13.30 4.75
CA SER A 168 -5.16 -12.96 5.71
C SER A 168 -5.74 -12.94 7.13
N PRO A 169 -5.01 -13.44 8.13
CA PRO A 169 -5.37 -13.20 9.53
C PRO A 169 -5.57 -11.71 9.80
N PHE A 170 -6.48 -11.37 10.70
CA PHE A 170 -6.79 -9.99 11.13
C PHE A 170 -7.42 -9.09 10.06
N ILE A 171 -7.92 -9.64 8.94
CA ILE A 171 -8.51 -8.83 7.85
C ILE A 171 -9.73 -8.00 8.34
N ASP A 172 -10.47 -8.50 9.30
CA ASP A 172 -11.63 -7.83 9.89
C ASP A 172 -11.28 -6.99 11.15
N GLU A 173 -10.01 -6.96 11.55
CA GLU A 173 -9.52 -6.36 12.79
C GLU A 173 -8.34 -5.39 12.55
N ASP A 174 -8.15 -4.90 11.33
CA ASP A 174 -7.03 -3.99 10.99
C ASP A 174 -7.01 -2.74 11.87
N VAL A 175 -5.83 -2.34 12.31
CA VAL A 175 -5.63 -1.22 13.26
C VAL A 175 -5.77 0.16 12.64
#